data_c8dc1a434d227696c59273ad64c07f6e
#
_entry.id   c8dc1a434d227696c59273ad64c07f6e
#
_cell.length_a   1.000
_cell.length_b   1.000
_cell.length_c   1.000
_cell.angle_alpha   90.00
_cell.angle_beta   90.00
_cell.angle_gamma   90.00
#
_symmetry.space_group_name_H-M   'P 1'
#
loop_
_entity.id
_entity.type
_entity.pdbx_description
1 polymer ?
#
loop_
_entity_poly.entity_id
_entity_poly.type
_entity_poly.pdbx_seq_one_letter_code
_entity_poly.pdbx_strand_id
1 'polypeptide(L)'
;SVATNSFWSNWFVQVGADWNAWYSNQEHGRNAAESPLKRFRSNPGASIAIGKWFTPGLGLRTKVQGIWGKRVGASLNPASRLDNGNKYWIAQEQVMFNMSNLLCGYNENRVWNVIPFAGAGIGRSMSANRYAMGLSAGVQSSWKVCKLMRVYLEAGWNRYEGDLDGVGEATTKARGWASHDNNLYAEVGLNFNLGKGTWNKVPDVDAINAQHQAALDALNAKLRDSEAENARLRDQLANQKPVETTSESVKQLVNTPVSVFFNINKSTIASQKDLVNVQALAKYAKDNNNSLLVTGYADSATGTPAYNQKLSERRANTVANELVK
;
A
#
# COMPACT_ATOMS: atom_id res chain seq x y z
N SER A 1 6.42 -6.79 -2.19
CA SER A 1 6.73 -5.38 -2.53
C SER A 1 5.47 -4.53 -2.56
N VAL A 2 5.62 -3.20 -2.54
CA VAL A 2 4.52 -2.24 -2.65
C VAL A 2 4.79 -1.28 -3.80
N ALA A 3 3.72 -0.80 -4.45
CA ALA A 3 3.83 0.18 -5.52
C ALA A 3 4.16 1.56 -4.94
N THR A 4 4.93 2.34 -5.70
CA THR A 4 5.15 3.75 -5.40
C THR A 4 3.82 4.50 -5.53
N ASN A 5 3.46 5.25 -4.50
CA ASN A 5 2.28 6.09 -4.51
C ASN A 5 2.56 7.45 -5.18
N SER A 6 1.48 8.18 -5.51
CA SER A 6 1.61 9.53 -6.04
C SER A 6 2.23 10.48 -4.99
N PHE A 7 2.74 11.63 -5.46
CA PHE A 7 3.30 12.65 -4.58
C PHE A 7 2.33 13.09 -3.47
N TRP A 8 1.04 13.18 -3.76
CA TRP A 8 0.01 13.64 -2.83
C TRP A 8 -0.47 12.57 -1.84
N SER A 9 -0.02 11.34 -1.98
CA SER A 9 -0.37 10.25 -1.06
C SER A 9 0.55 10.21 0.15
N ASN A 10 0.04 9.64 1.24
CA ASN A 10 0.81 9.31 2.45
C ASN A 10 1.37 10.51 3.21
N TRP A 11 0.75 11.67 3.06
CA TRP A 11 0.98 12.82 3.92
C TRP A 11 0.25 12.65 5.25
N PHE A 12 0.80 13.24 6.29
CA PHE A 12 0.17 13.26 7.61
C PHE A 12 0.46 14.57 8.33
N VAL A 13 -0.42 14.90 9.27
CA VAL A 13 -0.25 15.99 10.22
C VAL A 13 -0.34 15.42 11.62
N GLN A 14 0.51 15.89 12.51
CA GLN A 14 0.48 15.52 13.92
C GLN A 14 0.27 16.76 14.78
N VAL A 15 -0.48 16.57 15.87
CA VAL A 15 -0.68 17.56 16.92
C VAL A 15 -0.45 16.86 18.25
N GLY A 16 0.42 17.39 19.08
CA GLY A 16 0.79 16.77 20.34
C GLY A 16 0.88 17.75 21.51
N ALA A 17 0.74 17.20 22.68
CA ALA A 17 1.07 17.85 23.93
C ALA A 17 2.26 17.11 24.55
N ASP A 18 3.28 17.85 24.94
CA ASP A 18 4.50 17.27 25.47
C ASP A 18 4.82 17.79 26.89
N TRP A 19 5.60 17.01 27.59
CA TRP A 19 6.23 17.37 28.83
C TRP A 19 7.72 17.37 28.62
N ASN A 20 8.33 18.55 28.80
CA ASN A 20 9.73 18.80 28.52
C ASN A 20 10.55 18.87 29.82
N ALA A 21 11.75 18.32 29.79
CA ALA A 21 12.76 18.47 30.84
C ALA A 21 14.04 19.00 30.19
N TRP A 22 14.39 20.23 30.54
CA TRP A 22 15.59 20.89 30.05
C TRP A 22 16.74 20.71 31.01
N TYR A 23 17.93 20.45 30.51
CA TYR A 23 19.18 20.39 31.26
C TYR A 23 20.37 20.75 30.38
N SER A 24 21.41 21.37 30.97
CA SER A 24 22.60 21.79 30.26
C SER A 24 23.85 21.59 31.06
N ASN A 25 25.02 21.60 30.40
CA ASN A 25 26.30 21.55 31.08
C ASN A 25 26.66 22.85 31.81
N GLN A 26 25.97 23.94 31.53
CA GLN A 26 26.17 25.24 32.18
C GLN A 26 25.60 25.29 33.62
N GLU A 27 24.88 24.27 34.02
CA GLU A 27 24.27 24.16 35.36
C GLU A 27 25.24 23.68 36.43
N HIS A 28 26.42 23.18 36.04
CA HIS A 28 27.46 22.76 36.94
C HIS A 28 27.87 23.90 37.89
N GLY A 29 27.88 23.60 39.18
CA GLY A 29 28.28 24.56 40.23
C GLY A 29 27.26 25.64 40.56
N ARG A 30 26.05 25.59 39.98
CA ARG A 30 25.00 26.61 40.17
C ARG A 30 23.81 26.15 41.04
N ASN A 31 23.93 25.07 41.80
CA ASN A 31 22.84 24.45 42.56
C ASN A 31 21.62 24.05 41.68
N ALA A 32 21.80 23.98 40.40
CA ALA A 32 20.78 23.51 39.48
C ALA A 32 20.93 21.99 39.29
N ALA A 33 19.84 21.32 39.06
CA ALA A 33 19.89 19.87 38.86
C ALA A 33 20.44 19.53 37.48
N GLU A 34 21.39 18.65 37.42
CA GLU A 34 22.11 18.23 36.22
C GLU A 34 21.45 17.08 35.50
N SER A 35 20.31 16.62 35.99
CA SER A 35 19.60 15.46 35.46
C SER A 35 18.16 15.82 35.08
N PRO A 36 17.65 15.33 33.96
CA PRO A 36 16.28 15.55 33.56
C PRO A 36 15.25 14.95 34.53
N LEU A 37 15.69 14.05 35.42
CA LEU A 37 14.86 13.41 36.45
C LEU A 37 14.74 14.22 37.71
N LYS A 38 15.52 15.30 37.87
CA LYS A 38 15.41 16.21 38.99
C LYS A 38 14.46 17.37 38.70
N ARG A 39 13.89 17.95 39.75
CA ARG A 39 12.64 18.75 39.72
C ARG A 39 12.65 20.06 38.94
N PHE A 40 13.69 20.46 38.27
CA PHE A 40 13.67 21.80 37.70
C PHE A 40 13.64 21.78 36.18
N ARG A 41 13.27 22.88 35.60
CA ARG A 41 13.22 23.10 34.14
C ARG A 41 12.28 22.16 33.38
N SER A 42 11.29 21.61 34.11
CA SER A 42 10.22 20.83 33.47
C SER A 42 9.01 21.71 33.21
N ASN A 43 8.45 21.60 32.04
CA ASN A 43 7.24 22.35 31.63
C ASN A 43 6.45 21.62 30.57
N PRO A 44 5.14 21.87 30.55
CA PRO A 44 4.32 21.43 29.42
C PRO A 44 4.68 22.20 28.15
N GLY A 45 4.45 21.58 27.02
CA GLY A 45 4.61 22.17 25.70
C GLY A 45 3.60 21.62 24.72
N ALA A 46 3.67 22.11 23.50
CA ALA A 46 2.86 21.67 22.39
C ALA A 46 3.73 21.46 21.16
N SER A 47 3.28 20.59 20.30
CA SER A 47 3.93 20.32 19.02
C SER A 47 2.93 20.24 17.88
N ILE A 48 3.42 20.59 16.72
CA ILE A 48 2.76 20.35 15.44
C ILE A 48 3.79 19.81 14.45
N ALA A 49 3.38 18.86 13.63
CA ALA A 49 4.24 18.31 12.60
C ALA A 49 3.45 18.05 11.32
N ILE A 50 4.16 18.16 10.21
CA ILE A 50 3.70 17.69 8.91
C ILE A 50 4.76 16.74 8.36
N GLY A 51 4.33 15.66 7.76
CA GLY A 51 5.26 14.69 7.19
C GLY A 51 4.66 13.88 6.07
N LYS A 52 5.53 13.08 5.47
CA LYS A 52 5.18 12.19 4.37
C LYS A 52 5.92 10.87 4.51
N TRP A 53 5.20 9.80 4.27
CA TRP A 53 5.81 8.49 4.08
C TRP A 53 6.13 8.29 2.60
N PHE A 54 7.40 8.08 2.27
CA PHE A 54 7.87 7.80 0.90
C PHE A 54 7.78 6.31 0.59
N THR A 55 7.99 5.49 1.60
CA THR A 55 7.79 4.05 1.58
C THR A 55 7.03 3.64 2.84
N PRO A 56 6.53 2.41 2.95
CA PRO A 56 5.92 1.94 4.19
C PRO A 56 6.83 2.01 5.41
N GLY A 57 8.15 1.99 5.18
CA GLY A 57 9.16 1.98 6.23
C GLY A 57 9.93 3.28 6.42
N LEU A 58 9.89 4.21 5.46
CA LEU A 58 10.69 5.43 5.48
C LEU A 58 9.80 6.66 5.30
N GLY A 59 9.89 7.60 6.21
CA GLY A 59 9.18 8.88 6.18
C GLY A 59 10.08 10.04 6.55
N LEU A 60 9.60 11.23 6.26
CA LEU A 60 10.22 12.49 6.62
C LEU A 60 9.17 13.36 7.33
N ARG A 61 9.57 14.06 8.38
CA ARG A 61 8.69 14.89 9.19
C ARG A 61 9.37 16.20 9.54
N THR A 62 8.68 17.30 9.28
CA THR A 62 9.00 18.62 9.86
C THR A 62 8.18 18.82 11.13
N LYS A 63 8.83 18.97 12.25
CA LYS A 63 8.20 19.12 13.56
C LYS A 63 8.58 20.44 14.19
N VAL A 64 7.61 21.15 14.74
CA VAL A 64 7.80 22.36 15.55
C VAL A 64 7.28 22.11 16.95
N GLN A 65 8.10 22.38 17.94
CA GLN A 65 7.79 22.23 19.36
C GLN A 65 8.07 23.53 20.10
N GLY A 66 7.46 23.69 21.25
CA GLY A 66 7.78 24.76 22.19
C GLY A 66 6.63 25.71 22.42
N ILE A 67 6.88 26.97 22.21
CA ILE A 67 6.03 28.15 22.23
C ILE A 67 5.86 28.78 23.63
N TRP A 68 5.62 28.04 24.70
CA TRP A 68 5.44 28.61 26.05
C TRP A 68 6.26 27.85 27.08
N GLY A 69 7.52 28.17 27.21
CA GLY A 69 8.35 27.62 28.28
C GLY A 69 8.46 28.56 29.48
N LYS A 70 7.71 28.33 30.53
CA LYS A 70 8.13 28.77 31.86
C LYS A 70 9.20 27.79 32.32
N ARG A 71 10.31 28.31 32.89
CA ARG A 71 11.42 27.51 33.48
C ARG A 71 12.34 26.78 32.46
N VAL A 72 12.43 27.25 31.25
CA VAL A 72 13.42 26.72 30.29
C VAL A 72 14.81 27.30 30.58
N GLY A 73 14.88 28.57 30.95
CA GLY A 73 16.15 29.21 31.35
C GLY A 73 16.60 28.82 32.73
N ALA A 74 17.90 28.58 32.93
CA ALA A 74 18.48 28.43 34.22
C ALA A 74 18.77 29.80 34.85
N SER A 75 18.21 30.10 35.99
CA SER A 75 18.53 31.34 36.72
C SER A 75 19.75 31.17 37.57
N LEU A 76 20.58 32.19 37.58
CA LEU A 76 21.67 32.34 38.52
C LEU A 76 21.19 32.68 39.94
N ASN A 77 19.97 33.20 40.05
CA ASN A 77 19.38 33.57 41.34
C ASN A 77 18.32 32.55 41.76
N PRO A 78 18.54 31.83 42.89
CA PRO A 78 17.56 30.85 43.37
C PRO A 78 16.17 31.45 43.69
N ALA A 79 16.08 32.72 44.03
CA ALA A 79 14.80 33.39 44.32
C ALA A 79 13.96 33.66 43.07
N SER A 80 14.53 33.75 41.88
CA SER A 80 13.85 34.04 40.64
C SER A 80 13.47 32.79 39.80
N ARG A 81 13.60 31.60 40.38
CA ARG A 81 13.30 30.32 39.70
C ARG A 81 11.88 30.23 39.12
N LEU A 82 10.95 30.97 39.68
CA LEU A 82 9.55 30.98 39.24
C LEU A 82 9.29 31.87 38.01
N ASP A 83 10.15 32.88 37.80
CA ASP A 83 9.96 33.89 36.76
C ASP A 83 10.83 33.71 35.51
N ASN A 84 11.67 32.69 35.52
CA ASN A 84 12.54 32.36 34.37
C ASN A 84 11.78 31.72 33.23
N GLY A 85 11.00 32.51 32.53
CA GLY A 85 10.37 32.12 31.31
C GLY A 85 11.25 32.38 30.10
N ASN A 86 11.50 31.38 29.30
CA ASN A 86 12.04 31.51 27.97
C ASN A 86 10.93 31.13 26.95
N LYS A 87 10.59 32.09 26.12
CA LYS A 87 9.73 31.79 24.93
C LYS A 87 10.64 31.27 23.85
N TYR A 88 10.38 30.07 23.41
CA TYR A 88 11.19 29.42 22.41
C TYR A 88 10.35 28.59 21.45
N TRP A 89 10.91 28.33 20.31
CA TRP A 89 10.43 27.30 19.39
C TRP A 89 11.62 26.51 18.84
N ILE A 90 11.35 25.26 18.50
CA ILE A 90 12.29 24.34 17.92
C ILE A 90 11.65 23.78 16.64
N ALA A 91 12.33 23.91 15.52
CA ALA A 91 11.90 23.35 14.25
C ALA A 91 12.93 22.32 13.78
N GLN A 92 12.47 21.12 13.48
CA GLN A 92 13.33 19.98 13.16
C GLN A 92 12.81 19.27 11.93
N GLU A 93 13.76 18.82 11.12
CA GLU A 93 13.51 17.87 10.06
C GLU A 93 13.98 16.49 10.51
N GLN A 94 13.09 15.52 10.52
CA GLN A 94 13.33 14.20 11.11
C GLN A 94 13.02 13.10 10.10
N VAL A 95 13.99 12.20 9.93
CA VAL A 95 13.79 10.94 9.21
C VAL A 95 13.14 9.94 10.15
N MET A 96 12.07 9.30 9.72
CA MET A 96 11.28 8.35 10.49
C MET A 96 11.40 6.96 9.87
N PHE A 97 11.64 5.95 10.72
CA PHE A 97 11.76 4.56 10.32
C PHE A 97 10.62 3.74 10.93
N ASN A 98 9.66 3.29 10.15
CA ASN A 98 8.64 2.40 10.66
C ASN A 98 9.18 0.98 10.76
N MET A 99 9.77 0.66 11.91
CA MET A 99 10.39 -0.64 12.17
C MET A 99 9.41 -1.80 12.07
N SER A 100 8.16 -1.58 12.45
CA SER A 100 7.11 -2.60 12.33
C SER A 100 6.86 -2.99 10.86
N ASN A 101 6.92 -2.04 9.94
CA ASN A 101 6.79 -2.32 8.51
C ASN A 101 8.09 -2.83 7.88
N LEU A 102 9.25 -2.37 8.35
CA LEU A 102 10.54 -2.81 7.84
C LEU A 102 10.84 -4.28 8.20
N LEU A 103 10.55 -4.67 9.45
CA LEU A 103 10.86 -6.02 9.95
C LEU A 103 9.77 -7.04 9.62
N CYS A 104 8.50 -6.64 9.70
CA CYS A 104 7.35 -7.55 9.55
C CYS A 104 6.59 -7.35 8.23
N GLY A 105 7.13 -6.55 7.30
CA GLY A 105 6.46 -6.19 6.06
C GLY A 105 5.26 -5.27 6.24
N TYR A 106 4.80 -4.67 5.15
CA TYR A 106 3.65 -3.78 5.17
C TYR A 106 2.34 -4.54 5.39
N ASN A 107 1.54 -4.08 6.36
CA ASN A 107 0.20 -4.56 6.60
C ASN A 107 -0.73 -3.37 6.88
N GLU A 108 -1.70 -3.17 6.01
CA GLU A 108 -2.71 -2.11 6.11
C GLU A 108 -3.52 -2.16 7.43
N ASN A 109 -3.74 -3.35 7.94
CA ASN A 109 -4.55 -3.58 9.16
C ASN A 109 -3.73 -3.54 10.45
N ARG A 110 -2.42 -3.29 10.36
CA ARG A 110 -1.59 -3.23 11.57
C ARG A 110 -2.02 -2.08 12.47
N VAL A 111 -2.37 -2.43 13.68
CA VAL A 111 -2.81 -1.46 14.70
C VAL A 111 -1.62 -0.72 15.27
N TRP A 112 -0.57 -1.41 15.66
CA TRP A 112 0.57 -0.87 16.38
C TRP A 112 1.83 -0.77 15.51
N ASN A 113 2.49 0.39 15.57
CA ASN A 113 3.76 0.65 14.91
C ASN A 113 4.75 1.27 15.88
N VAL A 114 6.01 0.86 15.76
CA VAL A 114 7.16 1.46 16.43
C VAL A 114 8.00 2.20 15.41
N ILE A 115 8.24 3.48 15.66
CA ILE A 115 8.81 4.40 14.69
C ILE A 115 9.94 5.20 15.36
N PRO A 116 11.18 4.70 15.40
CA PRO A 116 12.33 5.53 15.72
C PRO A 116 12.52 6.62 14.70
N PHE A 117 13.08 7.73 15.14
CA PHE A 117 13.40 8.86 14.30
C PHE A 117 14.69 9.53 14.75
N ALA A 118 15.34 10.21 13.81
CA ALA A 118 16.48 11.08 14.05
C ALA A 118 16.45 12.25 13.07
N GLY A 119 16.99 13.37 13.49
CA GLY A 119 16.99 14.56 12.67
C GLY A 119 17.88 15.68 13.17
N ALA A 120 17.80 16.80 12.50
CA ALA A 120 18.50 18.02 12.82
C ALA A 120 17.56 19.21 12.65
N GLY A 121 17.88 20.32 13.28
CA GLY A 121 17.05 21.50 13.19
C GLY A 121 17.64 22.73 13.81
N ILE A 122 16.80 23.71 13.96
CA ILE A 122 17.13 25.00 14.58
C ILE A 122 16.15 25.28 15.70
N GLY A 123 16.66 25.88 16.75
CA GLY A 123 15.87 26.46 17.82
C GLY A 123 16.07 27.96 17.89
N ARG A 124 15.04 28.68 18.34
CA ARG A 124 15.12 30.08 18.63
C ARG A 124 14.60 30.37 20.03
N SER A 125 15.43 30.99 20.83
CA SER A 125 15.01 31.68 22.06
C SER A 125 14.49 33.08 21.68
N MET A 126 13.20 33.30 21.77
CA MET A 126 12.61 34.62 21.51
C MET A 126 12.92 35.61 22.63
N SER A 127 13.04 35.12 23.85
CA SER A 127 13.37 35.96 25.02
C SER A 127 14.80 36.47 24.96
N ALA A 128 15.75 35.61 24.56
CA ALA A 128 17.17 35.97 24.44
C ALA A 128 17.56 36.41 23.02
N ASN A 129 16.65 36.33 22.05
CA ASN A 129 16.88 36.61 20.61
C ASN A 129 18.11 35.88 20.06
N ARG A 130 18.18 34.57 20.30
CA ARG A 130 19.28 33.71 19.90
C ARG A 130 18.79 32.52 19.11
N TYR A 131 19.63 32.07 18.19
CA TYR A 131 19.42 30.86 17.41
C TYR A 131 20.44 29.81 17.82
N ALA A 132 20.02 28.56 17.84
CA ALA A 132 20.87 27.39 18.08
C ALA A 132 20.56 26.29 17.07
N MET A 133 21.61 25.63 16.59
CA MET A 133 21.46 24.42 15.78
C MET A 133 21.45 23.20 16.69
N GLY A 134 20.78 22.14 16.25
CA GLY A 134 20.68 20.95 17.09
C GLY A 134 20.35 19.69 16.34
N LEU A 135 20.42 18.60 17.10
CA LEU A 135 20.07 17.26 16.68
C LEU A 135 18.90 16.75 17.50
N SER A 136 18.13 15.84 16.93
CA SER A 136 17.04 15.17 17.61
C SER A 136 17.06 13.67 17.34
N ALA A 137 16.65 12.89 18.34
CA ALA A 137 16.42 11.48 18.20
C ALA A 137 15.31 11.02 19.17
N GLY A 138 14.60 9.98 18.81
CA GLY A 138 13.56 9.44 19.67
C GLY A 138 12.84 8.26 19.07
N VAL A 139 11.78 7.86 19.75
CA VAL A 139 10.91 6.75 19.35
C VAL A 139 9.47 7.16 19.54
N GLN A 140 8.66 6.92 18.50
CA GLN A 140 7.22 7.06 18.52
C GLN A 140 6.56 5.68 18.51
N SER A 141 5.64 5.44 19.43
CA SER A 141 4.73 4.31 19.44
C SER A 141 3.36 4.79 18.98
N SER A 142 2.80 4.18 17.97
CA SER A 142 1.62 4.68 17.27
C SER A 142 0.56 3.59 17.11
N TRP A 143 -0.68 3.91 17.50
CA TRP A 143 -1.84 3.00 17.44
C TRP A 143 -2.90 3.53 16.48
N LYS A 144 -3.33 2.68 15.56
CA LYS A 144 -4.40 3.00 14.61
C LYS A 144 -5.75 2.97 15.32
N VAL A 145 -6.47 4.08 15.28
CA VAL A 145 -7.84 4.21 15.77
C VAL A 145 -8.83 4.01 14.63
N CYS A 146 -8.55 4.65 13.49
CA CYS A 146 -9.33 4.49 12.27
C CYS A 146 -8.44 4.73 11.04
N LYS A 147 -9.01 4.71 9.84
CA LYS A 147 -8.23 4.95 8.60
C LYS A 147 -7.59 6.33 8.55
N LEU A 148 -8.25 7.32 9.13
CA LEU A 148 -7.80 8.70 9.12
C LEU A 148 -6.87 9.04 10.28
N MET A 149 -7.04 8.40 11.45
CA MET A 149 -6.44 8.85 12.71
C MET A 149 -5.67 7.75 13.42
N ARG A 150 -4.54 8.14 14.00
CA ARG A 150 -3.73 7.35 14.93
C ARG A 150 -3.47 8.16 16.19
N VAL A 151 -3.42 7.50 17.33
CA VAL A 151 -2.90 8.06 18.57
C VAL A 151 -1.44 7.67 18.70
N TYR A 152 -0.58 8.53 19.22
CA TYR A 152 0.81 8.19 19.45
C TYR A 152 1.31 8.64 20.81
N LEU A 153 2.30 7.91 21.32
CA LEU A 153 3.18 8.30 22.39
C LEU A 153 4.60 8.42 21.80
N GLU A 154 5.30 9.46 22.17
CA GLU A 154 6.65 9.71 21.69
C GLU A 154 7.54 10.07 22.88
N ALA A 155 8.74 9.52 22.89
CA ALA A 155 9.81 9.93 23.79
C ALA A 155 10.99 10.36 22.91
N GLY A 156 11.52 11.54 23.18
CA GLY A 156 12.58 12.09 22.36
C GLY A 156 13.60 12.89 23.18
N TRP A 157 14.74 13.07 22.55
CA TRP A 157 15.86 13.84 23.06
C TRP A 157 16.35 14.79 21.97
N ASN A 158 16.44 16.06 22.34
CA ASN A 158 16.96 17.11 21.50
C ASN A 158 18.21 17.67 22.14
N ARG A 159 19.25 17.89 21.36
CA ARG A 159 20.48 18.51 21.81
C ARG A 159 20.82 19.69 20.92
N TYR A 160 20.94 20.84 21.53
CA TYR A 160 21.22 22.12 20.89
C TYR A 160 22.53 22.71 21.34
N GLU A 161 23.08 23.59 20.53
CA GLU A 161 24.18 24.47 20.94
C GLU A 161 23.77 25.27 22.19
N GLY A 162 24.72 25.58 23.01
CA GLY A 162 24.49 26.06 24.38
C GLY A 162 24.11 27.52 24.49
N ASP A 163 22.99 27.93 23.88
CA ASP A 163 22.44 29.27 24.07
C ASP A 163 20.91 29.31 23.93
N LEU A 164 20.30 28.19 23.70
CA LEU A 164 18.84 28.13 23.44
C LEU A 164 18.07 28.44 24.73
N ASP A 165 18.58 28.07 25.86
CA ASP A 165 17.96 28.32 27.16
C ASP A 165 18.14 29.79 27.68
N GLY A 166 18.90 30.59 26.95
CA GLY A 166 19.15 31.99 27.31
C GLY A 166 20.14 32.17 28.46
N VAL A 167 20.74 31.11 28.97
CA VAL A 167 21.75 31.12 30.01
C VAL A 167 23.12 30.96 29.37
N GLY A 168 23.75 32.04 29.10
CA GLY A 168 25.12 32.10 28.61
C GLY A 168 25.70 33.46 28.92
N GLU A 169 26.95 33.50 29.39
CA GLU A 169 27.68 34.75 29.35
C GLU A 169 27.81 35.18 27.89
N ALA A 170 27.69 36.48 27.63
CA ALA A 170 27.81 37.08 26.30
C ALA A 170 29.18 36.89 25.64
N THR A 171 29.94 35.89 26.04
CA THR A 171 31.28 35.57 25.57
C THR A 171 31.20 34.58 24.41
N THR A 172 32.09 34.72 23.49
CA THR A 172 32.32 33.95 22.26
C THR A 172 32.40 32.41 22.39
N LYS A 173 32.26 31.87 23.61
CA LYS A 173 32.33 30.43 23.93
C LYS A 173 30.99 29.70 23.91
N ALA A 174 29.91 30.41 23.69
CA ALA A 174 28.56 29.83 23.74
C ALA A 174 28.10 29.14 22.44
N ARG A 175 28.84 29.32 21.36
CA ARG A 175 28.58 28.65 20.06
C ARG A 175 29.39 27.36 19.93
N GLY A 176 28.78 26.37 19.34
CA GLY A 176 29.37 25.07 19.09
C GLY A 176 29.01 24.02 20.15
N TRP A 177 29.51 22.84 19.95
CA TRP A 177 29.18 21.67 20.78
C TRP A 177 29.89 21.61 22.13
N ALA A 178 30.77 22.56 22.45
CA ALA A 178 31.44 22.65 23.75
C ALA A 178 30.46 23.05 24.86
N SER A 179 29.45 23.85 24.55
CA SER A 179 28.31 24.14 25.40
C SER A 179 27.05 23.59 24.73
N HIS A 180 26.16 22.96 25.47
CA HIS A 180 24.98 22.32 24.88
C HIS A 180 23.79 22.32 25.83
N ASP A 181 22.62 22.55 25.27
CA ASP A 181 21.33 22.43 25.91
C ASP A 181 20.65 21.15 25.48
N ASN A 182 20.14 20.41 26.45
CA ASN A 182 19.40 19.17 26.17
C ASN A 182 17.94 19.34 26.57
N ASN A 183 17.09 18.77 25.78
CA ASN A 183 15.67 18.66 26.06
C ASN A 183 15.27 17.19 25.94
N LEU A 184 14.87 16.58 27.03
CA LEU A 184 14.24 15.29 27.08
C LEU A 184 12.72 15.51 27.17
N TYR A 185 11.94 14.85 26.32
CA TYR A 185 10.50 15.03 26.33
C TYR A 185 9.73 13.72 26.16
N ALA A 186 8.52 13.73 26.71
CA ALA A 186 7.49 12.74 26.44
C ALA A 186 6.26 13.45 25.86
N GLU A 187 5.69 12.91 24.82
CA GLU A 187 4.60 13.53 24.07
C GLU A 187 3.48 12.52 23.85
N VAL A 188 2.25 12.99 23.95
CA VAL A 188 1.05 12.30 23.51
C VAL A 188 0.36 13.13 22.42
N GLY A 189 -0.08 12.49 21.36
CA GLY A 189 -0.68 13.24 20.27
C GLY A 189 -1.54 12.42 19.35
N LEU A 190 -2.09 13.14 18.38
CA LEU A 190 -2.92 12.62 17.31
C LEU A 190 -2.21 12.80 15.99
N ASN A 191 -2.25 11.77 15.17
CA ASN A 191 -1.76 11.79 13.80
C ASN A 191 -2.94 11.62 12.85
N PHE A 192 -3.06 12.53 11.90
CA PHE A 192 -4.08 12.53 10.87
C PHE A 192 -3.46 12.25 9.52
N ASN A 193 -3.92 11.22 8.84
CA ASN A 193 -3.51 10.91 7.47
C ASN A 193 -4.26 11.82 6.49
N LEU A 194 -3.53 12.45 5.59
CA LEU A 194 -4.09 13.31 4.55
C LEU A 194 -4.20 12.51 3.23
N GLY A 195 -5.41 12.42 2.70
CA GLY A 195 -5.65 11.68 1.45
C GLY A 195 -5.43 10.18 1.60
N LYS A 196 -4.84 9.55 0.59
CA LYS A 196 -4.56 8.11 0.57
C LYS A 196 -3.40 7.79 1.51
N GLY A 197 -3.68 7.10 2.62
CA GLY A 197 -2.69 6.69 3.61
C GLY A 197 -2.23 5.23 3.49
N THR A 198 -2.68 4.50 2.47
CA THR A 198 -2.38 3.09 2.25
C THR A 198 -1.51 2.87 1.02
N TRP A 199 -0.86 1.71 0.95
CA TRP A 199 0.01 1.32 -0.16
C TRP A 199 -0.62 0.15 -0.91
N ASN A 200 -0.59 0.18 -2.24
CA ASN A 200 -0.99 -0.96 -3.05
C ASN A 200 0.10 -2.03 -3.01
N LYS A 201 -0.27 -3.26 -2.75
CA LYS A 201 0.65 -4.38 -2.92
C LYS A 201 0.89 -4.59 -4.41
N VAL A 202 2.14 -4.67 -4.81
CA VAL A 202 2.51 -5.13 -6.15
C VAL A 202 2.53 -6.65 -6.09
N PRO A 203 1.87 -7.35 -7.03
CA PRO A 203 2.02 -8.78 -7.16
C PRO A 203 3.50 -9.14 -7.27
N ASP A 204 3.89 -10.23 -6.67
CA ASP A 204 5.25 -10.75 -6.82
C ASP A 204 5.39 -11.32 -8.23
N VAL A 205 6.02 -10.55 -9.10
CA VAL A 205 6.19 -10.90 -10.52
C VAL A 205 6.99 -12.21 -10.66
N ASP A 206 7.96 -12.43 -9.78
CA ASP A 206 8.77 -13.67 -9.81
C ASP A 206 7.92 -14.88 -9.42
N ALA A 207 7.08 -14.74 -8.40
CA ALA A 207 6.14 -15.79 -8.01
C ALA A 207 5.10 -16.08 -9.11
N ILE A 208 4.58 -15.04 -9.77
CA ILE A 208 3.66 -15.18 -10.90
C ILE A 208 4.36 -15.86 -12.08
N ASN A 209 5.57 -15.44 -12.42
CA ASN A 209 6.35 -16.04 -13.49
C ASN A 209 6.67 -17.52 -13.20
N ALA A 210 7.04 -17.83 -11.94
CA ALA A 210 7.27 -19.22 -11.51
C ALA A 210 5.99 -20.07 -11.63
N GLN A 211 4.84 -19.51 -11.26
CA GLN A 211 3.55 -20.17 -11.40
C GLN A 211 3.19 -20.41 -12.88
N HIS A 212 3.41 -19.41 -13.74
CA HIS A 212 3.19 -19.53 -15.19
C HIS A 212 4.12 -20.56 -15.80
N GLN A 213 5.40 -20.58 -15.40
CA GLN A 213 6.36 -21.57 -15.89
C GLN A 213 5.95 -22.99 -15.47
N ALA A 214 5.56 -23.19 -14.23
CA ALA A 214 5.05 -24.48 -13.75
C ALA A 214 3.78 -24.92 -14.52
N ALA A 215 2.89 -23.99 -14.85
CA ALA A 215 1.70 -24.25 -15.65
C ALA A 215 2.05 -24.65 -17.10
N LEU A 216 3.03 -23.95 -17.70
CA LEU A 216 3.55 -24.30 -19.04
C LEU A 216 4.22 -25.67 -19.05
N ASP A 217 5.00 -26.00 -18.04
CA ASP A 217 5.67 -27.30 -17.92
C ASP A 217 4.65 -28.44 -17.78
N ALA A 218 3.60 -28.21 -16.96
CA ALA A 218 2.50 -29.16 -16.81
C ALA A 218 1.70 -29.34 -18.10
N LEU A 219 1.48 -28.26 -18.86
CA LEU A 219 0.79 -28.31 -20.14
C LEU A 219 1.64 -29.06 -21.19
N ASN A 220 2.94 -28.78 -21.25
CA ASN A 220 3.88 -29.48 -22.14
C ASN A 220 3.95 -30.97 -21.83
N ALA A 221 3.92 -31.37 -20.54
CA ALA A 221 3.86 -32.77 -20.14
C ALA A 221 2.58 -33.42 -20.66
N LYS A 222 1.41 -32.79 -20.48
CA LYS A 222 0.14 -33.29 -21.03
C LYS A 222 0.14 -33.40 -22.55
N LEU A 223 0.77 -32.43 -23.22
CA LEU A 223 0.90 -32.46 -24.68
C LEU A 223 1.70 -33.68 -25.12
N ARG A 224 2.87 -33.93 -24.48
CA ARG A 224 3.70 -35.11 -24.80
C ARG A 224 2.97 -36.44 -24.53
N ASP A 225 2.22 -36.49 -23.41
CA ASP A 225 1.42 -37.68 -23.11
C ASP A 225 0.34 -37.92 -24.16
N SER A 226 -0.32 -36.84 -24.60
CA SER A 226 -1.34 -36.88 -25.66
C SER A 226 -0.74 -37.30 -27.03
N GLU A 227 0.45 -36.76 -27.34
CA GLU A 227 1.15 -37.11 -28.58
C GLU A 227 1.59 -38.59 -28.56
N ALA A 228 2.09 -39.07 -27.43
CA ALA A 228 2.46 -40.47 -27.26
C ALA A 228 1.26 -41.39 -27.36
N GLU A 229 0.11 -41.02 -26.78
CA GLU A 229 -1.12 -41.77 -26.88
C GLU A 229 -1.68 -41.76 -28.33
N ASN A 230 -1.61 -40.63 -29.02
CA ASN A 230 -1.98 -40.52 -30.41
C ASN A 230 -1.08 -41.42 -31.30
N ALA A 231 0.21 -41.43 -31.06
CA ALA A 231 1.13 -42.31 -31.76
C ALA A 231 0.76 -43.79 -31.53
N ARG A 232 0.52 -44.18 -30.24
CA ARG A 232 0.08 -45.50 -29.89
C ARG A 232 -1.22 -45.93 -30.58
N LEU A 233 -2.22 -45.02 -30.60
CA LEU A 233 -3.51 -45.28 -31.24
C LEU A 233 -3.37 -45.43 -32.76
N ARG A 234 -2.50 -44.64 -33.39
CA ARG A 234 -2.20 -44.74 -34.83
C ARG A 234 -1.54 -46.11 -35.16
N ASP A 235 -0.60 -46.56 -34.34
CA ASP A 235 0.04 -47.86 -34.51
C ASP A 235 -0.96 -49.00 -34.30
N GLN A 236 -1.84 -48.88 -33.31
CA GLN A 236 -2.92 -49.86 -33.13
C GLN A 236 -3.87 -49.87 -34.31
N LEU A 237 -4.22 -48.73 -34.88
CA LEU A 237 -5.08 -48.63 -36.06
C LEU A 237 -4.40 -49.24 -37.29
N ALA A 238 -3.10 -48.95 -37.48
CA ALA A 238 -2.33 -49.48 -38.61
C ALA A 238 -2.15 -51.01 -38.52
N ASN A 239 -2.11 -51.56 -37.33
CA ASN A 239 -1.93 -53.01 -37.05
C ASN A 239 -3.29 -53.78 -36.99
N GLN A 240 -4.43 -53.07 -37.06
CA GLN A 240 -5.72 -53.75 -37.22
C GLN A 240 -5.82 -54.39 -38.61
N LYS A 241 -5.92 -55.70 -38.64
CA LYS A 241 -6.22 -56.42 -39.86
C LYS A 241 -7.54 -55.90 -40.45
N PRO A 242 -7.65 -55.70 -41.76
CA PRO A 242 -8.92 -55.29 -42.37
C PRO A 242 -9.99 -56.29 -41.99
N VAL A 243 -10.98 -55.85 -41.24
CA VAL A 243 -12.21 -56.59 -41.06
C VAL A 243 -12.94 -56.48 -42.39
N GLU A 244 -13.21 -57.60 -43.06
CA GLU A 244 -14.11 -57.63 -44.23
C GLU A 244 -15.46 -57.06 -43.78
N THR A 245 -15.71 -55.84 -44.16
CA THR A 245 -16.98 -55.15 -43.93
C THR A 245 -17.98 -55.64 -44.96
N THR A 246 -18.89 -56.52 -44.54
CA THR A 246 -20.22 -56.55 -45.14
C THR A 246 -20.80 -55.16 -44.99
N SER A 247 -21.12 -54.57 -46.17
CA SER A 247 -21.59 -53.17 -46.26
C SER A 247 -22.96 -52.99 -45.62
N GLU A 248 -23.00 -52.73 -44.32
CA GLU A 248 -24.08 -51.96 -43.70
C GLU A 248 -23.66 -50.49 -43.69
N SER A 249 -24.42 -49.67 -44.37
CA SER A 249 -24.18 -48.21 -44.42
C SER A 249 -24.20 -47.63 -43.03
N VAL A 250 -23.04 -47.54 -42.40
CA VAL A 250 -22.86 -46.75 -41.17
C VAL A 250 -23.04 -45.29 -41.58
N LYS A 251 -24.17 -44.69 -41.20
CA LYS A 251 -24.38 -43.23 -41.29
C LYS A 251 -23.36 -42.59 -40.31
N GLN A 252 -22.24 -42.16 -40.86
CA GLN A 252 -21.21 -41.48 -40.10
C GLN A 252 -21.79 -40.13 -39.66
N LEU A 253 -22.05 -39.97 -38.36
CA LEU A 253 -22.45 -38.72 -37.80
C LEU A 253 -21.23 -37.79 -37.81
N VAL A 254 -21.10 -36.97 -38.82
CA VAL A 254 -20.04 -35.95 -38.88
C VAL A 254 -20.44 -34.84 -37.88
N ASN A 255 -19.90 -34.91 -36.69
CA ASN A 255 -20.16 -33.91 -35.67
C ASN A 255 -19.21 -32.70 -35.87
N THR A 256 -19.56 -31.86 -36.86
CA THR A 256 -18.83 -30.62 -37.12
C THR A 256 -19.65 -29.47 -36.58
N PRO A 257 -19.34 -28.94 -35.37
CA PRO A 257 -20.07 -27.83 -34.83
C PRO A 257 -19.75 -26.54 -35.62
N VAL A 258 -20.79 -25.86 -36.06
CA VAL A 258 -20.69 -24.50 -36.61
C VAL A 258 -21.26 -23.54 -35.61
N SER A 259 -20.45 -22.55 -35.22
CA SER A 259 -20.85 -21.53 -34.24
C SER A 259 -21.30 -20.25 -34.94
N VAL A 260 -22.39 -19.67 -34.45
CA VAL A 260 -22.93 -18.37 -34.86
C VAL A 260 -22.95 -17.44 -33.68
N PHE A 261 -22.40 -16.26 -33.84
CA PHE A 261 -22.25 -15.31 -32.74
C PHE A 261 -23.31 -14.21 -32.78
N PHE A 262 -23.70 -13.76 -31.57
CA PHE A 262 -24.70 -12.72 -31.38
C PHE A 262 -24.12 -11.62 -30.49
N ASN A 263 -24.52 -10.38 -30.76
CA ASN A 263 -24.19 -9.28 -29.85
C ASN A 263 -24.91 -9.43 -28.51
N ILE A 264 -24.36 -8.80 -27.47
CA ILE A 264 -24.95 -8.82 -26.13
C ILE A 264 -26.41 -8.38 -26.19
N ASN A 265 -27.27 -9.15 -25.57
CA ASN A 265 -28.71 -8.92 -25.49
C ASN A 265 -29.46 -8.88 -26.85
N LYS A 266 -28.86 -9.42 -27.91
CA LYS A 266 -29.51 -9.50 -29.26
C LYS A 266 -29.63 -10.94 -29.70
N SER A 267 -30.66 -11.19 -30.53
CA SER A 267 -30.89 -12.45 -31.22
C SER A 267 -30.75 -12.33 -32.75
N THR A 268 -30.25 -11.19 -33.26
CA THR A 268 -29.87 -10.99 -34.63
C THR A 268 -28.43 -11.42 -34.85
N ILE A 269 -28.15 -12.14 -35.93
CA ILE A 269 -26.80 -12.64 -36.22
C ILE A 269 -25.85 -11.47 -36.42
N ALA A 270 -24.70 -11.52 -35.69
CA ALA A 270 -23.77 -10.41 -35.66
C ALA A 270 -22.90 -10.30 -36.93
N SER A 271 -22.64 -11.41 -37.60
CA SER A 271 -21.74 -11.46 -38.76
C SER A 271 -22.36 -12.20 -39.91
N GLN A 272 -22.39 -11.57 -41.10
CA GLN A 272 -22.79 -12.21 -42.33
C GLN A 272 -21.87 -13.39 -42.73
N LYS A 273 -20.64 -13.40 -42.24
CA LYS A 273 -19.69 -14.50 -42.48
C LYS A 273 -20.15 -15.81 -41.82
N ASP A 274 -20.80 -15.71 -40.65
CA ASP A 274 -21.34 -16.88 -39.98
C ASP A 274 -22.46 -17.54 -40.76
N LEU A 275 -23.25 -16.75 -41.53
CA LEU A 275 -24.31 -17.25 -42.39
C LEU A 275 -23.78 -18.12 -43.54
N VAL A 276 -22.60 -17.82 -44.07
CA VAL A 276 -21.99 -18.62 -45.14
C VAL A 276 -21.74 -20.05 -44.66
N ASN A 277 -21.24 -20.21 -43.46
CA ASN A 277 -21.00 -21.54 -42.87
C ASN A 277 -22.31 -22.27 -42.54
N VAL A 278 -23.32 -21.54 -42.08
CA VAL A 278 -24.66 -22.08 -41.80
C VAL A 278 -25.32 -22.59 -43.09
N GLN A 279 -25.23 -21.81 -44.17
CA GLN A 279 -25.79 -22.19 -45.47
C GLN A 279 -25.06 -23.39 -46.10
N ALA A 280 -23.72 -23.44 -45.97
CA ALA A 280 -22.95 -24.58 -46.43
C ALA A 280 -23.33 -25.86 -45.68
N LEU A 281 -23.54 -25.78 -44.35
CA LEU A 281 -24.00 -26.90 -43.55
C LEU A 281 -25.44 -27.31 -43.89
N ALA A 282 -26.34 -26.35 -44.15
CA ALA A 282 -27.71 -26.62 -44.57
C ALA A 282 -27.75 -27.37 -45.91
N LYS A 283 -26.95 -26.92 -46.87
CA LYS A 283 -26.81 -27.59 -48.18
C LYS A 283 -26.27 -29.01 -48.02
N TYR A 284 -25.21 -29.20 -47.23
CA TYR A 284 -24.64 -30.53 -46.96
C TYR A 284 -25.68 -31.47 -46.32
N ALA A 285 -26.41 -30.99 -45.32
CA ALA A 285 -27.44 -31.78 -44.65
C ALA A 285 -28.57 -32.17 -45.61
N LYS A 286 -29.00 -31.25 -46.47
CA LYS A 286 -30.03 -31.49 -47.49
C LYS A 286 -29.57 -32.52 -48.54
N ASP A 287 -28.33 -32.35 -49.05
CA ASP A 287 -27.78 -33.23 -50.08
C ASP A 287 -27.56 -34.66 -49.55
N ASN A 288 -27.34 -34.83 -48.25
CA ASN A 288 -27.12 -36.11 -47.59
C ASN A 288 -28.31 -36.62 -46.76
N ASN A 289 -29.44 -35.95 -46.85
CA ASN A 289 -30.68 -36.28 -46.14
C ASN A 289 -30.47 -36.39 -44.60
N ASN A 290 -29.65 -35.52 -44.01
CA ASN A 290 -29.31 -35.45 -42.62
C ASN A 290 -30.15 -34.41 -41.87
N SER A 291 -30.40 -34.63 -40.58
CA SER A 291 -30.96 -33.64 -39.66
C SER A 291 -29.90 -32.81 -39.00
N LEU A 292 -30.23 -31.54 -38.68
CA LEU A 292 -29.35 -30.61 -37.93
C LEU A 292 -29.96 -30.33 -36.58
N LEU A 293 -29.11 -30.35 -35.55
CA LEU A 293 -29.46 -29.90 -34.19
C LEU A 293 -28.97 -28.46 -34.00
N VAL A 294 -29.89 -27.55 -33.69
CA VAL A 294 -29.56 -26.16 -33.40
C VAL A 294 -29.72 -25.90 -31.91
N THR A 295 -28.66 -25.50 -31.24
CA THR A 295 -28.67 -25.20 -29.82
C THR A 295 -28.28 -23.73 -29.62
N GLY A 296 -29.11 -23.00 -28.89
CA GLY A 296 -28.84 -21.60 -28.51
C GLY A 296 -28.26 -21.47 -27.11
N TYR A 297 -27.36 -20.50 -26.94
CA TYR A 297 -26.75 -20.18 -25.65
C TYR A 297 -26.91 -18.71 -25.33
N ALA A 298 -27.06 -18.40 -24.05
CA ALA A 298 -26.99 -17.06 -23.49
C ALA A 298 -26.06 -17.07 -22.26
N ASP A 299 -25.38 -15.95 -22.03
CA ASP A 299 -24.46 -15.81 -20.90
C ASP A 299 -25.21 -15.87 -19.56
N SER A 300 -24.72 -16.70 -18.65
CA SER A 300 -25.28 -16.85 -17.31
C SER A 300 -24.81 -15.74 -16.34
N ALA A 301 -23.79 -14.98 -16.69
CA ALA A 301 -23.23 -13.92 -15.84
C ALA A 301 -24.06 -12.63 -15.88
N THR A 302 -24.92 -12.46 -16.89
CA THR A 302 -25.77 -11.28 -17.06
C THR A 302 -27.23 -11.66 -17.24
N GLY A 303 -28.15 -10.87 -16.68
CA GLY A 303 -29.59 -11.10 -16.79
C GLY A 303 -30.13 -12.15 -15.80
N THR A 304 -31.43 -12.40 -15.87
CA THR A 304 -32.09 -13.43 -15.07
C THR A 304 -32.12 -14.78 -15.81
N PRO A 305 -32.17 -15.93 -15.10
CA PRO A 305 -32.25 -17.25 -15.76
C PRO A 305 -33.42 -17.36 -16.76
N ALA A 306 -34.59 -16.85 -16.37
CA ALA A 306 -35.79 -16.88 -17.25
C ALA A 306 -35.61 -16.00 -18.51
N TYR A 307 -34.93 -14.87 -18.39
CA TYR A 307 -34.62 -14.02 -19.52
C TYR A 307 -33.59 -14.68 -20.47
N ASN A 308 -32.53 -15.24 -19.90
CA ASN A 308 -31.48 -15.93 -20.63
C ASN A 308 -32.00 -17.17 -21.37
N GLN A 309 -32.92 -17.91 -20.77
CA GLN A 309 -33.59 -19.01 -21.39
C GLN A 309 -34.34 -18.55 -22.66
N LYS A 310 -35.17 -17.50 -22.55
CA LYS A 310 -35.88 -16.94 -23.71
C LYS A 310 -34.96 -16.34 -24.75
N LEU A 311 -33.82 -15.80 -24.36
CA LEU A 311 -32.82 -15.27 -25.30
C LEU A 311 -32.12 -16.41 -26.08
N SER A 312 -31.76 -17.50 -25.38
CA SER A 312 -31.14 -18.68 -26.03
C SER A 312 -32.10 -19.33 -27.04
N GLU A 313 -33.38 -19.47 -26.68
CA GLU A 313 -34.41 -19.97 -27.58
C GLU A 313 -34.59 -19.09 -28.84
N ARG A 314 -34.64 -17.78 -28.67
CA ARG A 314 -34.72 -16.84 -29.82
C ARG A 314 -33.49 -16.93 -30.73
N ARG A 315 -32.30 -17.10 -30.15
CA ARG A 315 -31.07 -17.29 -30.93
C ARG A 315 -31.07 -18.59 -31.72
N ALA A 316 -31.49 -19.69 -31.12
CA ALA A 316 -31.64 -20.97 -31.79
C ALA A 316 -32.63 -20.86 -32.93
N ASN A 317 -33.81 -20.24 -32.72
CA ASN A 317 -34.84 -20.06 -33.73
C ASN A 317 -34.36 -19.16 -34.88
N THR A 318 -33.56 -18.12 -34.58
CA THR A 318 -33.00 -17.27 -35.65
C THR A 318 -32.10 -18.08 -36.57
N VAL A 319 -31.22 -18.93 -36.05
CA VAL A 319 -30.33 -19.79 -36.84
C VAL A 319 -31.15 -20.87 -37.58
N ALA A 320 -32.12 -21.50 -36.92
CA ALA A 320 -32.98 -22.49 -37.55
C ALA A 320 -33.75 -21.92 -38.73
N ASN A 321 -34.27 -20.70 -38.64
CA ASN A 321 -34.95 -20.02 -39.71
C ASN A 321 -34.03 -19.71 -40.90
N GLU A 322 -32.74 -19.42 -40.64
CA GLU A 322 -31.77 -19.23 -41.72
C GLU A 322 -31.36 -20.56 -42.41
N LEU A 323 -31.44 -21.69 -41.70
CA LEU A 323 -31.18 -23.03 -42.25
C LEU A 323 -32.29 -23.51 -43.20
N VAL A 324 -33.50 -22.99 -43.05
CA VAL A 324 -34.70 -23.41 -43.83
C VAL A 324 -34.94 -22.51 -45.06
N LYS A 325 -34.30 -21.34 -45.15
CA LYS A 325 -34.35 -20.48 -46.31
C LYS A 325 -33.57 -21.11 -47.48
#